data_a49091f5c9d661b3bc98ca29991a4af5
#
_entry.id   a49091f5c9d661b3bc98ca29991a4af5
#
_cell.length_a   1.000
_cell.length_b   1.000
_cell.length_c   1.000
_cell.angle_alpha   90.00
_cell.angle_beta   90.00
_cell.angle_gamma   90.00
#
_symmetry.space_group_name_H-M   'P 1'
#
loop_
_entity.id
_entity.type
_entity.pdbx_description
1 polymer ?
#
loop_
_entity_poly.entity_id
_entity_poly.type
_entity_poly.pdbx_seq_one_letter_code
_entity_poly.pdbx_strand_id
1 'polypeptide(L)'
;MPTIDLDSELLSYIVDHGFQPGDRLPTISELQSGEHLGISASKVREQLEVARALGLVEVKSKTGMRMKDFSFTPAVRLSLFIALAQDQHNFELFSELRNHIEAAFWFEACKTLTEHDLQEMRNCIRSAREKLNGKHVRIPVEEHRSFHLIVFRRLENPFVMGLLEAYWDAYNAVELSHYSEYDYLQTVWDYHEKILDRICGGDFEGARALFIEHTGLIRHQPRMQRMSRNDGLETSTAPLEKETR
;
A
#
# COMPACT_ATOMS: atom_id res chain seq x y z
N MET A 1 9.09 7.46 30.92
CA MET A 1 8.91 7.94 29.53
C MET A 1 7.75 8.92 29.53
N PRO A 2 7.70 9.94 28.66
CA PRO A 2 6.47 10.74 28.53
C PRO A 2 5.32 9.81 28.13
N THR A 3 4.20 9.92 28.84
CA THR A 3 3.00 9.15 28.56
C THR A 3 2.35 9.74 27.32
N ILE A 4 2.25 8.97 26.23
CA ILE A 4 1.52 9.38 25.02
C ILE A 4 0.06 9.05 25.26
N ASP A 5 -0.81 10.06 25.21
CA ASP A 5 -2.26 9.86 25.26
C ASP A 5 -2.74 9.34 23.91
N LEU A 6 -3.36 8.15 23.93
CA LEU A 6 -3.87 7.48 22.71
C LEU A 6 -5.36 7.70 22.49
N ASP A 7 -6.02 8.52 23.32
CA ASP A 7 -7.48 8.76 23.29
C ASP A 7 -8.33 7.47 23.27
N SER A 8 -7.76 6.35 23.78
CA SER A 8 -8.38 5.02 23.77
C SER A 8 -7.90 4.20 24.94
N GLU A 9 -8.81 3.82 25.81
CA GLU A 9 -8.51 3.00 26.99
C GLU A 9 -7.96 1.62 26.59
N LEU A 10 -8.47 1.02 25.50
CA LEU A 10 -7.98 -0.27 25.02
C LEU A 10 -6.56 -0.16 24.43
N LEU A 11 -6.26 0.88 23.64
CA LEU A 11 -4.92 1.06 23.09
C LEU A 11 -3.92 1.35 24.20
N SER A 12 -4.27 2.21 25.15
CA SER A 12 -3.44 2.47 26.34
C SER A 12 -3.20 1.18 27.13
N TYR A 13 -4.26 0.40 27.38
CA TYR A 13 -4.14 -0.89 28.04
C TYR A 13 -3.19 -1.85 27.34
N ILE A 14 -3.28 -1.95 26.00
CA ILE A 14 -2.38 -2.81 25.19
C ILE A 14 -0.92 -2.37 25.38
N VAL A 15 -0.65 -1.08 25.30
CA VAL A 15 0.70 -0.53 25.39
C VAL A 15 1.26 -0.68 26.80
N ASP A 16 0.46 -0.34 27.84
CA ASP A 16 0.89 -0.34 29.24
C ASP A 16 1.19 -1.76 29.75
N HIS A 17 0.45 -2.77 29.27
CA HIS A 17 0.69 -4.17 29.64
C HIS A 17 1.78 -4.86 28.83
N GLY A 18 2.32 -4.20 27.79
CA GLY A 18 3.45 -4.70 27.02
C GLY A 18 3.19 -6.02 26.30
N PHE A 19 1.97 -6.22 25.78
CA PHE A 19 1.65 -7.42 25.01
C PHE A 19 2.58 -7.60 23.82
N GLN A 20 3.08 -8.83 23.67
CA GLN A 20 3.96 -9.18 22.56
C GLN A 20 3.16 -9.78 21.39
N PRO A 21 3.70 -9.73 20.16
CA PRO A 21 3.10 -10.39 19.01
C PRO A 21 2.77 -11.86 19.29
N GLY A 22 1.54 -12.26 19.00
CA GLY A 22 1.02 -13.60 19.27
C GLY A 22 0.34 -13.76 20.63
N ASP A 23 0.54 -12.85 21.57
CA ASP A 23 -0.11 -12.89 22.87
C ASP A 23 -1.63 -12.80 22.73
N ARG A 24 -2.31 -13.57 23.57
CA ARG A 24 -3.76 -13.52 23.67
C ARG A 24 -4.18 -12.33 24.54
N LEU A 25 -5.01 -11.47 23.96
CA LEU A 25 -5.67 -10.40 24.70
C LEU A 25 -6.87 -10.93 25.48
N PRO A 26 -7.23 -10.30 26.61
CA PRO A 26 -8.45 -10.62 27.34
C PRO A 26 -9.69 -10.52 26.45
N THR A 27 -10.69 -11.34 26.74
CA THR A 27 -11.98 -11.29 26.04
C THR A 27 -12.71 -9.97 26.31
N ILE A 28 -13.70 -9.65 25.48
CA ILE A 28 -14.53 -8.46 25.69
C ILE A 28 -15.17 -8.48 27.10
N SER A 29 -15.60 -9.65 27.59
CA SER A 29 -16.18 -9.79 28.91
C SER A 29 -15.16 -9.53 30.02
N GLU A 30 -13.93 -9.99 29.88
CA GLU A 30 -12.84 -9.73 30.82
C GLU A 30 -12.45 -8.24 30.82
N LEU A 31 -12.34 -7.62 29.64
CA LEU A 31 -12.02 -6.20 29.51
C LEU A 31 -13.09 -5.28 30.13
N GLN A 32 -14.34 -5.72 30.24
CA GLN A 32 -15.39 -4.97 30.92
C GLN A 32 -15.24 -4.95 32.46
N SER A 33 -14.51 -5.90 33.02
CA SER A 33 -14.33 -5.95 34.47
C SER A 33 -13.50 -4.77 34.98
N GLY A 34 -13.75 -4.34 36.22
CA GLY A 34 -12.97 -3.27 36.86
C GLY A 34 -11.50 -3.63 37.11
N GLU A 35 -11.15 -4.91 37.00
CA GLU A 35 -9.76 -5.39 37.08
C GLU A 35 -8.96 -5.08 35.80
N HIS A 36 -9.67 -4.82 34.68
CA HIS A 36 -9.07 -4.42 33.42
C HIS A 36 -9.43 -2.97 33.05
N LEU A 37 -10.41 -2.77 32.15
CA LEU A 37 -10.78 -1.43 31.70
C LEU A 37 -11.98 -0.82 32.43
N GLY A 38 -12.91 -1.64 32.90
CA GLY A 38 -14.13 -1.16 33.58
C GLY A 38 -15.08 -0.37 32.67
N ILE A 39 -14.99 -0.55 31.34
CA ILE A 39 -15.82 0.16 30.36
C ILE A 39 -16.88 -0.76 29.73
N SER A 40 -17.91 -0.18 29.13
CA SER A 40 -18.99 -0.94 28.52
C SER A 40 -18.52 -1.82 27.34
N ALA A 41 -19.23 -2.95 27.10
CA ALA A 41 -18.96 -3.81 25.94
C ALA A 41 -19.03 -3.08 24.61
N SER A 42 -19.91 -2.10 24.49
CA SER A 42 -20.02 -1.27 23.28
C SER A 42 -18.74 -0.48 23.04
N LYS A 43 -18.23 0.18 24.09
CA LYS A 43 -16.99 0.96 24.01
C LYS A 43 -15.76 0.08 23.75
N VAL A 44 -15.70 -1.12 24.37
CA VAL A 44 -14.64 -2.10 24.05
C VAL A 44 -14.69 -2.49 22.56
N ARG A 45 -15.86 -2.77 22.00
CA ARG A 45 -16.00 -3.14 20.58
C ARG A 45 -15.60 -2.01 19.65
N GLU A 46 -16.02 -0.79 19.93
CA GLU A 46 -15.67 0.40 19.17
C GLU A 46 -14.14 0.58 19.10
N GLN A 47 -13.47 0.54 20.24
CA GLN A 47 -12.02 0.69 20.31
C GLN A 47 -11.28 -0.52 19.72
N LEU A 48 -11.86 -1.71 19.81
CA LEU A 48 -11.32 -2.91 19.16
C LEU A 48 -11.35 -2.81 17.62
N GLU A 49 -12.39 -2.20 17.05
CA GLU A 49 -12.41 -1.94 15.59
C GLU A 49 -11.29 -0.97 15.17
N VAL A 50 -10.98 0.04 16.00
CA VAL A 50 -9.82 0.91 15.76
C VAL A 50 -8.51 0.12 15.84
N ALA A 51 -8.31 -0.71 16.87
CA ALA A 51 -7.12 -1.55 17.02
C ALA A 51 -6.95 -2.52 15.84
N ARG A 52 -8.06 -3.06 15.31
CA ARG A 52 -8.08 -3.92 14.13
C ARG A 52 -7.75 -3.15 12.85
N ALA A 53 -8.33 -1.96 12.67
CA ALA A 53 -8.06 -1.10 11.53
C ALA A 53 -6.60 -0.66 11.46
N LEU A 54 -5.98 -0.42 12.61
CA LEU A 54 -4.55 -0.15 12.75
C LEU A 54 -3.67 -1.40 12.55
N GLY A 55 -4.28 -2.60 12.47
CA GLY A 55 -3.54 -3.85 12.30
C GLY A 55 -2.83 -4.36 13.56
N LEU A 56 -3.14 -3.80 14.74
CA LEU A 56 -2.53 -4.18 16.02
C LEU A 56 -3.10 -5.50 16.56
N VAL A 57 -4.38 -5.77 16.29
CA VAL A 57 -5.11 -6.92 16.83
C VAL A 57 -5.77 -7.71 15.71
N GLU A 58 -5.66 -9.04 15.78
CA GLU A 58 -6.52 -9.94 15.00
C GLU A 58 -7.57 -10.59 15.89
N VAL A 59 -8.76 -10.83 15.33
CA VAL A 59 -9.84 -11.53 16.01
C VAL A 59 -10.23 -12.76 15.20
N LYS A 60 -10.09 -13.94 15.80
CA LYS A 60 -10.50 -15.21 15.17
C LYS A 60 -11.50 -15.92 16.06
N SER A 61 -12.56 -16.46 15.48
CA SER A 61 -13.66 -17.11 16.21
C SER A 61 -13.22 -18.24 17.16
N LYS A 62 -12.16 -18.96 16.82
CA LYS A 62 -11.67 -20.11 17.61
C LYS A 62 -10.54 -19.76 18.60
N THR A 63 -9.74 -18.74 18.30
CA THR A 63 -8.53 -18.41 19.08
C THR A 63 -8.64 -17.10 19.85
N GLY A 64 -9.74 -16.37 19.66
CA GLY A 64 -9.98 -15.08 20.34
C GLY A 64 -9.18 -13.94 19.72
N MET A 65 -8.88 -12.94 20.55
CA MET A 65 -8.12 -11.75 20.17
C MET A 65 -6.63 -12.00 20.41
N ARG A 66 -5.79 -11.62 19.45
CA ARG A 66 -4.33 -11.74 19.57
C ARG A 66 -3.64 -10.47 19.09
N MET A 67 -2.57 -10.13 19.80
CA MET A 67 -1.65 -9.06 19.39
C MET A 67 -0.93 -9.47 18.11
N LYS A 68 -0.74 -8.51 17.20
CA LYS A 68 0.04 -8.68 15.96
C LYS A 68 1.37 -7.92 16.06
N ASP A 69 2.31 -8.28 15.18
CA ASP A 69 3.48 -7.45 14.94
C ASP A 69 3.05 -6.04 14.49
N PHE A 70 3.80 -5.03 14.95
CA PHE A 70 3.56 -3.68 14.49
C PHE A 70 3.79 -3.57 12.98
N SER A 71 2.83 -3.02 12.28
CA SER A 71 2.94 -2.64 10.88
C SER A 71 2.27 -1.28 10.67
N PHE A 72 2.97 -0.40 9.96
CA PHE A 72 2.41 0.91 9.61
C PHE A 72 1.48 0.84 8.40
N THR A 73 1.59 -0.23 7.60
CA THR A 73 0.82 -0.45 6.35
C THR A 73 -0.69 -0.31 6.51
N PRO A 74 -1.36 -0.92 7.53
CA PRO A 74 -2.82 -0.85 7.62
C PRO A 74 -3.34 0.58 7.79
N ALA A 75 -2.68 1.38 8.65
CA ALA A 75 -3.06 2.77 8.91
C ALA A 75 -2.90 3.64 7.67
N VAL A 76 -1.75 3.56 7.00
CA VAL A 76 -1.46 4.31 5.77
C VAL A 76 -2.41 3.90 4.65
N ARG A 77 -2.58 2.59 4.43
CA ARG A 77 -3.46 2.05 3.39
C ARG A 77 -4.90 2.55 3.55
N LEU A 78 -5.45 2.51 4.77
CA LEU A 78 -6.81 2.96 5.03
C LEU A 78 -6.96 4.45 4.70
N SER A 79 -6.06 5.30 5.20
CA SER A 79 -6.06 6.75 4.92
C SER A 79 -5.90 7.04 3.44
N LEU A 80 -4.97 6.35 2.76
CA LEU A 80 -4.73 6.50 1.33
C LEU A 80 -5.95 6.10 0.50
N PHE A 81 -6.60 4.98 0.82
CA PHE A 81 -7.78 4.50 0.09
C PHE A 81 -8.96 5.45 0.23
N ILE A 82 -9.15 6.06 1.41
CA ILE A 82 -10.16 7.11 1.60
C ILE A 82 -9.84 8.32 0.72
N ALA A 83 -8.59 8.76 0.69
CA ALA A 83 -8.17 9.89 -0.15
C ALA A 83 -8.38 9.58 -1.65
N LEU A 84 -8.05 8.37 -2.10
CA LEU A 84 -8.25 7.92 -3.49
C LEU A 84 -9.73 7.81 -3.87
N ALA A 85 -10.58 7.39 -2.94
CA ALA A 85 -12.03 7.34 -3.14
C ALA A 85 -12.64 8.73 -3.31
N GLN A 86 -12.06 9.75 -2.68
CA GLN A 86 -12.47 11.15 -2.82
C GLN A 86 -11.92 11.78 -4.10
N ASP A 87 -10.64 11.60 -4.38
CA ASP A 87 -9.98 12.09 -5.59
C ASP A 87 -8.80 11.19 -5.99
N GLN A 88 -8.89 10.59 -7.19
CA GLN A 88 -7.84 9.74 -7.74
C GLN A 88 -6.51 10.49 -7.99
N HIS A 89 -6.52 11.83 -8.09
CA HIS A 89 -5.30 12.63 -8.18
C HIS A 89 -4.38 12.45 -6.95
N ASN A 90 -4.92 12.07 -5.81
CA ASN A 90 -4.13 11.73 -4.63
C ASN A 90 -3.13 10.59 -4.87
N PHE A 91 -3.35 9.75 -5.88
CA PHE A 91 -2.37 8.73 -6.26
C PHE A 91 -1.08 9.37 -6.81
N GLU A 92 -1.18 10.41 -7.62
CA GLU A 92 -0.01 11.12 -8.17
C GLU A 92 0.80 11.76 -7.03
N LEU A 93 0.13 12.40 -6.07
CA LEU A 93 0.76 13.02 -4.91
C LEU A 93 1.45 11.98 -4.01
N PHE A 94 0.79 10.85 -3.77
CA PHE A 94 1.38 9.78 -2.97
C PHE A 94 2.55 9.07 -3.70
N SER A 95 2.47 8.96 -5.03
CA SER A 95 3.57 8.45 -5.86
C SER A 95 4.80 9.35 -5.77
N GLU A 96 4.61 10.66 -5.75
CA GLU A 96 5.70 11.61 -5.57
C GLU A 96 6.36 11.46 -4.20
N LEU A 97 5.58 11.36 -3.12
CA LEU A 97 6.09 11.07 -1.78
C LEU A 97 6.89 9.77 -1.74
N ARG A 98 6.35 8.69 -2.30
CA ARG A 98 7.00 7.39 -2.40
C ARG A 98 8.34 7.49 -3.13
N ASN A 99 8.40 8.17 -4.28
CA ASN A 99 9.63 8.34 -5.05
C ASN A 99 10.73 9.03 -4.23
N HIS A 100 10.38 10.06 -3.46
CA HIS A 100 11.32 10.75 -2.57
C HIS A 100 11.82 9.84 -1.44
N ILE A 101 10.95 9.05 -0.84
CA ILE A 101 11.31 8.10 0.21
C ILE A 101 12.27 7.04 -0.34
N GLU A 102 11.95 6.41 -1.45
CA GLU A 102 12.81 5.39 -2.06
C GLU A 102 14.17 5.97 -2.46
N ALA A 103 14.21 7.18 -3.04
CA ALA A 103 15.45 7.85 -3.39
C ALA A 103 16.31 8.23 -2.18
N ALA A 104 15.68 8.62 -1.06
CA ALA A 104 16.37 9.00 0.18
C ALA A 104 16.99 7.78 0.87
N PHE A 105 16.29 6.66 0.95
CA PHE A 105 16.75 5.43 1.61
C PHE A 105 17.53 4.49 0.70
N TRP A 106 17.76 4.85 -0.56
CA TRP A 106 18.37 4.00 -1.58
C TRP A 106 19.70 3.36 -1.16
N PHE A 107 20.66 4.17 -0.74
CA PHE A 107 22.00 3.68 -0.41
C PHE A 107 22.02 2.79 0.82
N GLU A 108 21.20 3.13 1.82
CA GLU A 108 21.06 2.32 3.02
C GLU A 108 20.46 0.97 2.67
N ALA A 109 19.38 0.97 1.88
CA ALA A 109 18.71 -0.23 1.42
C ALA A 109 19.63 -1.13 0.59
N CYS A 110 20.31 -0.59 -0.43
CA CYS A 110 21.18 -1.38 -1.30
C CYS A 110 22.34 -2.05 -0.54
N LYS A 111 22.87 -1.41 0.50
CA LYS A 111 23.96 -1.97 1.32
C LYS A 111 23.52 -3.19 2.16
N THR A 112 22.26 -3.35 2.43
CA THR A 112 21.71 -4.45 3.23
C THR A 112 21.29 -5.67 2.39
N LEU A 113 21.29 -5.53 1.06
CA LEU A 113 20.91 -6.62 0.16
C LEU A 113 21.86 -7.81 0.26
N THR A 114 21.32 -8.98 0.34
CA THR A 114 22.03 -10.26 0.31
C THR A 114 21.99 -10.90 -1.08
N GLU A 115 22.85 -11.89 -1.34
CA GLU A 115 22.78 -12.65 -2.61
C GLU A 115 21.42 -13.32 -2.81
N HIS A 116 20.76 -13.72 -1.74
CA HIS A 116 19.39 -14.25 -1.81
C HIS A 116 18.40 -13.19 -2.33
N ASP A 117 18.50 -11.95 -1.85
CA ASP A 117 17.65 -10.83 -2.31
C ASP A 117 17.89 -10.54 -3.80
N LEU A 118 19.16 -10.51 -4.22
CA LEU A 118 19.53 -10.30 -5.62
C LEU A 118 19.00 -11.44 -6.52
N GLN A 119 19.03 -12.67 -6.02
CA GLN A 119 18.49 -13.82 -6.75
C GLN A 119 16.95 -13.74 -6.88
N GLU A 120 16.26 -13.30 -5.84
CA GLU A 120 14.81 -13.07 -5.91
C GLU A 120 14.46 -11.95 -6.90
N MET A 121 15.23 -10.85 -6.94
CA MET A 121 15.05 -9.80 -7.94
C MET A 121 15.26 -10.33 -9.36
N ARG A 122 16.30 -11.17 -9.61
CA ARG A 122 16.49 -11.87 -10.91
C ARG A 122 15.29 -12.74 -11.27
N ASN A 123 14.71 -13.41 -10.28
CA ASN A 123 13.52 -14.25 -10.49
C ASN A 123 12.29 -13.41 -10.85
N CYS A 124 12.11 -12.24 -10.24
CA CYS A 124 11.04 -11.29 -10.60
C CYS A 124 11.17 -10.88 -12.08
N ILE A 125 12.37 -10.48 -12.51
CA ILE A 125 12.63 -10.07 -13.92
C ILE A 125 12.32 -11.23 -14.87
N ARG A 126 12.83 -12.44 -14.59
CA ARG A 126 12.58 -13.61 -15.44
C ARG A 126 11.09 -13.92 -15.55
N SER A 127 10.38 -13.99 -14.42
CA SER A 127 8.94 -14.26 -14.40
C SER A 127 8.14 -13.20 -15.15
N ALA A 128 8.53 -11.93 -15.02
CA ALA A 128 7.91 -10.84 -15.75
C ALA A 128 8.11 -10.97 -17.26
N ARG A 129 9.33 -11.26 -17.71
CA ARG A 129 9.62 -11.50 -19.14
C ARG A 129 8.83 -12.68 -19.69
N GLU A 130 8.70 -13.78 -18.94
CA GLU A 130 7.88 -14.94 -19.31
C GLU A 130 6.39 -14.55 -19.44
N LYS A 131 5.87 -13.71 -18.56
CA LYS A 131 4.49 -13.20 -18.64
C LYS A 131 4.27 -12.28 -19.84
N LEU A 132 5.21 -11.39 -20.13
CA LEU A 132 5.12 -10.45 -21.25
C LEU A 132 5.29 -11.14 -22.59
N ASN A 133 6.23 -12.08 -22.72
CA ASN A 133 6.55 -12.75 -23.98
C ASN A 133 5.78 -14.07 -24.18
N GLY A 134 4.86 -14.41 -23.30
CA GLY A 134 4.03 -15.60 -23.38
C GLY A 134 3.00 -15.55 -24.52
N LYS A 135 2.43 -16.70 -24.85
CA LYS A 135 1.35 -16.80 -25.85
C LYS A 135 0.15 -15.88 -25.55
N HIS A 136 -0.11 -15.64 -24.27
CA HIS A 136 -1.05 -14.65 -23.77
C HIS A 136 -0.28 -13.68 -22.88
N VAL A 137 -0.19 -12.44 -23.31
CA VAL A 137 0.47 -11.38 -22.53
C VAL A 137 -0.26 -11.18 -21.21
N ARG A 138 0.48 -11.22 -20.11
CA ARG A 138 -0.02 -10.96 -18.76
C ARG A 138 0.82 -9.87 -18.13
N ILE A 139 0.17 -8.91 -17.49
CA ILE A 139 0.85 -7.81 -16.80
C ILE A 139 1.52 -8.36 -15.52
N PRO A 140 2.83 -8.18 -15.33
CA PRO A 140 3.58 -8.75 -14.19
C PRO A 140 3.48 -7.86 -12.95
N VAL A 141 2.27 -7.66 -12.42
CA VAL A 141 1.96 -6.76 -11.31
C VAL A 141 2.67 -7.18 -10.01
N GLU A 142 2.58 -8.46 -9.67
CA GLU A 142 3.18 -9.01 -8.45
C GLU A 142 4.71 -9.00 -8.52
N GLU A 143 5.28 -9.25 -9.68
CA GLU A 143 6.72 -9.18 -9.92
C GLU A 143 7.22 -7.72 -9.74
N HIS A 144 6.46 -6.76 -10.25
CA HIS A 144 6.77 -5.33 -10.13
C HIS A 144 6.78 -4.88 -8.67
N ARG A 145 5.68 -5.18 -7.95
CA ARG A 145 5.59 -4.95 -6.50
C ARG A 145 6.76 -5.58 -5.75
N SER A 146 7.01 -6.88 -6.01
CA SER A 146 8.04 -7.64 -5.31
C SER A 146 9.44 -7.08 -5.58
N PHE A 147 9.77 -6.75 -6.83
CA PHE A 147 11.07 -6.18 -7.18
C PHE A 147 11.38 -4.93 -6.36
N HIS A 148 10.44 -3.98 -6.29
CA HIS A 148 10.63 -2.75 -5.52
C HIS A 148 10.72 -3.01 -4.01
N LEU A 149 9.83 -3.82 -3.44
CA LEU A 149 9.83 -4.08 -2.00
C LEU A 149 11.06 -4.86 -1.53
N ILE A 150 11.63 -5.74 -2.36
CA ILE A 150 12.87 -6.47 -2.03
C ILE A 150 14.01 -5.51 -1.73
N VAL A 151 14.14 -4.41 -2.49
CA VAL A 151 15.21 -3.43 -2.29
C VAL A 151 15.20 -2.88 -0.85
N PHE A 152 14.02 -2.62 -0.29
CA PHE A 152 13.87 -1.92 1.00
C PHE A 152 13.54 -2.84 2.18
N ARG A 153 13.23 -4.12 1.96
CA ARG A 153 12.71 -5.03 3.00
C ARG A 153 13.64 -5.28 4.18
N ARG A 154 14.94 -4.99 4.03
CA ARG A 154 15.93 -5.14 5.10
C ARG A 154 16.23 -3.86 5.85
N LEU A 155 15.56 -2.76 5.52
CA LEU A 155 15.57 -1.58 6.35
C LEU A 155 14.84 -1.89 7.66
N GLU A 156 15.49 -1.67 8.79
CA GLU A 156 14.87 -1.78 10.11
C GLU A 156 13.98 -0.55 10.40
N ASN A 157 13.17 -0.17 9.40
CA ASN A 157 12.27 0.98 9.46
C ASN A 157 10.87 0.58 9.00
N PRO A 158 9.97 0.21 9.94
CA PRO A 158 8.62 -0.23 9.60
C PRO A 158 7.76 0.88 8.99
N PHE A 159 8.12 2.14 9.17
CA PHE A 159 7.40 3.26 8.58
C PHE A 159 7.67 3.38 7.09
N VAL A 160 8.92 3.22 6.67
CA VAL A 160 9.29 3.17 5.24
C VAL A 160 8.57 2.02 4.57
N MET A 161 8.69 0.80 5.11
CA MET A 161 8.02 -0.37 4.53
C MET A 161 6.51 -0.20 4.46
N GLY A 162 5.89 0.34 5.52
CA GLY A 162 4.45 0.56 5.55
C GLY A 162 3.94 1.52 4.48
N LEU A 163 4.71 2.59 4.19
CA LEU A 163 4.40 3.52 3.10
C LEU A 163 4.54 2.86 1.73
N LEU A 164 5.62 2.09 1.50
CA LEU A 164 5.87 1.41 0.23
C LEU A 164 4.84 0.32 -0.04
N GLU A 165 4.48 -0.49 0.95
CA GLU A 165 3.44 -1.52 0.82
C GLU A 165 2.07 -0.90 0.51
N ALA A 166 1.69 0.18 1.23
CA ALA A 166 0.45 0.89 0.98
C ALA A 166 0.39 1.50 -0.43
N TYR A 167 1.52 2.00 -0.94
CA TYR A 167 1.61 2.47 -2.32
C TYR A 167 1.28 1.36 -3.33
N TRP A 168 1.88 0.17 -3.16
CA TRP A 168 1.65 -0.94 -4.08
C TRP A 168 0.22 -1.50 -4.01
N ASP A 169 -0.39 -1.50 -2.81
CA ASP A 169 -1.80 -1.83 -2.64
C ASP A 169 -2.71 -0.81 -3.38
N ALA A 170 -2.37 0.48 -3.31
CA ALA A 170 -3.08 1.54 -4.03
C ALA A 170 -2.86 1.47 -5.55
N TYR A 171 -1.64 1.17 -6.01
CA TYR A 171 -1.32 0.98 -7.42
C TYR A 171 -2.23 -0.07 -8.06
N ASN A 172 -2.44 -1.18 -7.36
CA ASN A 172 -3.35 -2.23 -7.80
C ASN A 172 -4.81 -1.78 -7.78
N ALA A 173 -5.22 -1.01 -6.76
CA ALA A 173 -6.61 -0.56 -6.59
C ALA A 173 -7.04 0.48 -7.64
N VAL A 174 -6.12 1.32 -8.13
CA VAL A 174 -6.42 2.29 -9.20
C VAL A 174 -6.28 1.71 -10.61
N GLU A 175 -6.09 0.40 -10.73
CA GLU A 175 -6.04 -0.37 -11.98
C GLU A 175 -5.01 0.12 -13.02
N LEU A 176 -3.98 0.84 -12.61
CA LEU A 176 -2.96 1.37 -13.52
C LEU A 176 -2.28 0.27 -14.34
N SER A 177 -2.22 -0.94 -13.80
CA SER A 177 -1.63 -2.09 -14.46
C SER A 177 -2.44 -2.61 -15.65
N HIS A 178 -3.76 -2.36 -15.69
CA HIS A 178 -4.64 -2.92 -16.72
C HIS A 178 -4.56 -2.20 -18.08
N TYR A 179 -4.04 -0.98 -18.09
CA TYR A 179 -4.04 -0.10 -19.26
C TYR A 179 -2.64 0.23 -19.77
N SER A 180 -1.63 -0.50 -19.32
CA SER A 180 -0.25 -0.25 -19.75
C SER A 180 0.00 -0.85 -21.14
N GLU A 181 0.49 -0.03 -22.08
CA GLU A 181 0.91 -0.49 -23.39
C GLU A 181 2.07 -1.48 -23.30
N TYR A 182 2.10 -2.45 -24.19
CA TYR A 182 3.11 -3.50 -24.19
C TYR A 182 4.55 -2.95 -24.22
N ASP A 183 4.83 -1.96 -25.10
CA ASP A 183 6.14 -1.35 -25.23
C ASP A 183 6.57 -0.61 -23.96
N TYR A 184 5.61 0.01 -23.27
CA TYR A 184 5.84 0.61 -21.96
C TYR A 184 6.26 -0.44 -20.93
N LEU A 185 5.55 -1.57 -20.85
CA LEU A 185 5.87 -2.65 -19.94
C LEU A 185 7.27 -3.24 -20.22
N GLN A 186 7.63 -3.39 -21.50
CA GLN A 186 8.98 -3.83 -21.88
C GLN A 186 10.03 -2.83 -21.38
N THR A 187 9.82 -1.53 -21.60
CA THR A 187 10.71 -0.47 -21.16
C THR A 187 10.89 -0.47 -19.64
N VAL A 188 9.79 -0.64 -18.89
CA VAL A 188 9.83 -0.76 -17.41
C VAL A 188 10.75 -1.89 -16.98
N TRP A 189 10.64 -3.06 -17.60
CA TRP A 189 11.47 -4.22 -17.23
C TRP A 189 12.91 -4.11 -17.75
N ASP A 190 13.18 -3.35 -18.81
CA ASP A 190 14.55 -3.01 -19.21
C ASP A 190 15.25 -2.13 -18.17
N TYR A 191 14.50 -1.21 -17.53
CA TYR A 191 15.02 -0.43 -16.40
C TYR A 191 15.32 -1.30 -15.19
N HIS A 192 14.41 -2.21 -14.82
CA HIS A 192 14.63 -3.12 -13.68
C HIS A 192 15.87 -4.00 -13.88
N GLU A 193 16.10 -4.50 -15.08
CA GLU A 193 17.29 -5.28 -15.43
C GLU A 193 18.57 -4.45 -15.24
N LYS A 194 18.61 -3.24 -15.83
CA LYS A 194 19.74 -2.32 -15.71
C LYS A 194 20.00 -1.90 -14.26
N ILE A 195 18.94 -1.63 -13.49
CA ILE A 195 19.05 -1.29 -12.06
C ILE A 195 19.70 -2.44 -11.30
N LEU A 196 19.21 -3.67 -11.50
CA LEU A 196 19.77 -4.84 -10.82
C LEU A 196 21.24 -5.09 -11.22
N ASP A 197 21.59 -4.95 -12.50
CA ASP A 197 22.97 -5.09 -12.97
C ASP A 197 23.91 -4.10 -12.28
N ARG A 198 23.49 -2.85 -12.13
CA ARG A 198 24.25 -1.83 -11.40
C ARG A 198 24.40 -2.17 -9.92
N ILE A 199 23.33 -2.64 -9.27
CA ILE A 199 23.38 -3.08 -7.87
C ILE A 199 24.38 -4.25 -7.72
N CYS A 200 24.31 -5.27 -8.58
CA CYS A 200 25.22 -6.41 -8.58
C CYS A 200 26.68 -6.00 -8.83
N GLY A 201 26.90 -4.97 -9.63
CA GLY A 201 28.23 -4.38 -9.88
C GLY A 201 28.72 -3.44 -8.77
N GLY A 202 27.94 -3.18 -7.73
CA GLY A 202 28.27 -2.25 -6.64
C GLY A 202 28.14 -0.77 -7.04
N ASP A 203 27.62 -0.46 -8.22
CA ASP A 203 27.37 0.91 -8.68
C ASP A 203 26.00 1.40 -8.21
N PHE A 204 25.91 1.67 -6.90
CA PHE A 204 24.65 2.10 -6.27
C PHE A 204 24.21 3.51 -6.72
N GLU A 205 25.15 4.38 -7.11
CA GLU A 205 24.82 5.71 -7.65
C GLU A 205 24.17 5.60 -9.04
N GLY A 206 24.79 4.83 -9.93
CA GLY A 206 24.22 4.56 -11.26
C GLY A 206 22.88 3.82 -11.19
N ALA A 207 22.73 2.89 -10.24
CA ALA A 207 21.46 2.22 -9.99
C ALA A 207 20.37 3.20 -9.52
N ARG A 208 20.72 4.13 -8.61
CA ARG A 208 19.81 5.17 -8.13
C ARG A 208 19.35 6.11 -9.25
N ALA A 209 20.26 6.53 -10.10
CA ALA A 209 19.92 7.40 -11.24
C ALA A 209 18.90 6.71 -12.16
N LEU A 210 19.14 5.46 -12.55
CA LEU A 210 18.20 4.66 -13.34
C LEU A 210 16.86 4.44 -12.63
N PHE A 211 16.89 4.25 -11.31
CA PHE A 211 15.69 4.08 -10.50
C PHE A 211 14.81 5.35 -10.52
N ILE A 212 15.42 6.53 -10.37
CA ILE A 212 14.70 7.82 -10.44
C ILE A 212 14.10 8.03 -11.84
N GLU A 213 14.84 7.72 -12.90
CA GLU A 213 14.33 7.77 -14.27
C GLU A 213 13.13 6.83 -14.45
N HIS A 214 13.26 5.58 -13.99
CA HIS A 214 12.21 4.58 -14.05
C HIS A 214 10.92 5.02 -13.34
N THR A 215 11.02 5.60 -12.14
CA THR A 215 9.83 6.11 -11.43
C THR A 215 9.14 7.26 -12.15
N GLY A 216 9.86 7.99 -12.99
CA GLY A 216 9.33 9.03 -13.86
C GLY A 216 8.49 8.52 -15.04
N LEU A 217 8.67 7.25 -15.45
CA LEU A 217 7.94 6.68 -16.60
C LEU A 217 6.42 6.65 -16.37
N ILE A 218 5.95 6.46 -15.14
CA ILE A 218 4.52 6.43 -14.81
C ILE A 218 3.84 7.76 -15.11
N ARG A 219 4.55 8.89 -15.00
CA ARG A 219 4.00 10.24 -15.26
C ARG A 219 3.70 10.52 -16.74
N HIS A 220 4.25 9.72 -17.66
CA HIS A 220 4.12 9.92 -19.08
C HIS A 220 3.02 9.08 -19.73
N GLN A 221 2.26 8.29 -18.95
CA GLN A 221 1.09 7.59 -19.48
C GLN A 221 -0.01 8.61 -19.82
N PRO A 222 -0.65 8.53 -21.01
CA PRO A 222 -1.76 9.40 -21.35
C PRO A 222 -2.85 9.24 -20.30
N ARG A 223 -3.25 10.35 -19.64
CA ARG A 223 -4.45 10.35 -18.80
C ARG A 223 -5.60 9.82 -19.65
N MET A 224 -6.18 8.70 -19.26
CA MET A 224 -7.46 8.29 -19.82
C MET A 224 -8.46 9.40 -19.49
N GLN A 225 -8.91 10.10 -20.52
CA GLN A 225 -9.98 11.06 -20.38
C GLN A 225 -11.16 10.33 -19.75
N ARG A 226 -11.59 10.79 -18.57
CA ARG A 226 -12.85 10.37 -17.99
C ARG A 226 -13.92 10.58 -19.08
N MET A 227 -14.47 9.52 -19.63
CA MET A 227 -15.75 9.60 -20.31
C MET A 227 -16.73 10.11 -19.24
N SER A 228 -17.05 11.40 -19.36
CA SER A 228 -18.06 12.08 -18.56
C SER A 228 -19.36 11.29 -18.72
N ARG A 229 -19.77 10.59 -17.66
CA ARG A 229 -21.11 10.01 -17.51
C ARG A 229 -22.11 11.13 -17.21
N ASN A 230 -22.12 12.18 -18.01
CA ASN A 230 -23.08 13.28 -17.82
C ASN A 230 -23.58 13.88 -19.13
N ASP A 231 -23.76 13.04 -20.17
CA ASP A 231 -24.55 13.44 -21.32
C ASP A 231 -25.69 12.41 -21.47
N GLY A 232 -26.85 12.73 -20.89
CA GLY A 232 -28.04 11.91 -21.11
C GLY A 232 -29.16 12.10 -20.11
N LEU A 233 -29.41 13.31 -19.63
CA LEU A 233 -30.71 13.69 -19.05
C LEU A 233 -31.10 15.08 -19.55
N GLU A 234 -31.27 15.16 -20.87
CA GLU A 234 -32.10 16.22 -21.42
C GLU A 234 -33.57 15.90 -21.04
N THR A 235 -34.07 16.64 -20.07
CA THR A 235 -35.50 16.72 -19.77
C THR A 235 -36.20 17.35 -20.95
N SER A 236 -36.83 16.53 -21.75
CA SER A 236 -37.83 16.95 -22.73
C SER A 236 -39.01 17.57 -21.98
N THR A 237 -39.02 18.88 -21.85
CA THR A 237 -40.23 19.65 -21.52
C THR A 237 -40.90 20.06 -22.82
N ALA A 238 -41.85 19.28 -23.24
CA ALA A 238 -42.82 19.69 -24.28
C ALA A 238 -43.81 20.72 -23.67
N PRO A 239 -44.14 21.80 -24.39
CA PRO A 239 -45.13 22.76 -23.90
C PRO A 239 -46.55 22.21 -24.06
N LEU A 240 -47.35 22.27 -22.98
CA LEU A 240 -48.78 22.05 -23.02
C LEU A 240 -49.44 23.23 -23.72
N GLU A 241 -49.93 23.01 -24.93
CA GLU A 241 -50.86 23.93 -25.59
C GLU A 241 -52.19 23.98 -24.81
N LYS A 242 -52.59 25.18 -24.49
CA LYS A 242 -53.92 25.49 -23.97
C LYS A 242 -54.91 25.46 -25.12
N GLU A 243 -55.80 24.49 -25.17
CA GLU A 243 -57.07 24.66 -25.91
C GLU A 243 -58.15 25.21 -25.01
N THR A 244 -58.65 26.36 -25.41
CA THR A 244 -59.87 27.03 -24.96
C THR A 244 -61.08 26.40 -25.63
N ARG A 245 -61.99 25.87 -24.83
CA ARG A 245 -63.45 26.02 -24.98
C ARG A 245 -64.18 25.58 -23.74
#